data_f8e044e505b994ab39ba2939c1f54a42
#
_entry.id   f8e044e505b994ab39ba2939c1f54a42
#
_cell.length_a   1.000
_cell.length_b   1.000
_cell.length_c   1.000
_cell.angle_alpha   90.00
_cell.angle_beta   90.00
_cell.angle_gamma   90.00
#
_symmetry.space_group_name_H-M   'P 1'
#
loop_
_entity.id
_entity.type
_entity.pdbx_description
1 polymer ?
#
loop_
_entity_poly.entity_id
_entity_poly.type
_entity_poly.pdbx_seq_one_letter_code
_entity_poly.pdbx_strand_id
1 'polypeptide(L)'
;MKKYFPYITRPILVLSLVSLFTDMASEMLYPIMPVFLSSIGFSVVLIGVLEGFAEMVAGLSKGYFGQLSDVRQKRLPFVQLGYFLSAISKPMLALFSTPVWIFFSRTIDRTGKGLRSAPRDALLSNATTKENKAKVFGFHRSMDTFGAVLGPLIALWFLACYPGQYQTLFLIAFIPGLAAVLFTFFVKEKAGIPQQKKIHFFSF
;
A
#
# COMPACT_ATOMS: atom_id res chain seq x y z
N MET A 1 22.28 12.04 -10.80
CA MET A 1 21.88 10.84 -10.02
C MET A 1 22.69 9.59 -10.39
N LYS A 2 22.86 9.24 -11.67
CA LYS A 2 23.65 8.04 -12.09
C LYS A 2 25.10 7.99 -11.57
N LYS A 3 25.72 9.13 -11.27
CA LYS A 3 27.14 9.20 -10.77
C LYS A 3 27.26 8.72 -9.31
N TYR A 4 26.23 8.90 -8.48
CA TYR A 4 26.26 8.53 -7.05
C TYR A 4 25.53 7.22 -6.74
N PHE A 5 24.50 6.87 -7.51
CA PHE A 5 23.66 5.68 -7.32
C PHE A 5 23.45 4.92 -8.64
N PRO A 6 24.51 4.27 -9.17
CA PRO A 6 24.45 3.62 -10.48
C PRO A 6 23.47 2.43 -10.53
N TYR A 7 23.10 1.88 -9.38
CA TYR A 7 22.17 0.76 -9.23
C TYR A 7 20.69 1.18 -9.20
N ILE A 8 20.38 2.50 -9.07
CA ILE A 8 19.00 3.00 -9.11
C ILE A 8 18.60 3.25 -10.56
N THR A 9 17.89 2.27 -11.12
CA THR A 9 17.29 2.39 -12.44
C THR A 9 15.95 3.15 -12.39
N ARG A 10 15.47 3.62 -13.54
CA ARG A 10 14.18 4.34 -13.60
C ARG A 10 13.01 3.52 -13.00
N PRO A 11 12.83 2.20 -13.29
CA PRO A 11 11.78 1.41 -12.65
C PRO A 11 11.92 1.35 -11.12
N ILE A 12 13.14 1.20 -10.59
CA ILE A 12 13.39 1.16 -9.15
C ILE A 12 12.99 2.49 -8.51
N LEU A 13 13.41 3.62 -9.09
CA LEU A 13 13.06 4.93 -8.56
C LEU A 13 11.55 5.15 -8.56
N VAL A 14 10.86 4.84 -9.66
CA VAL A 14 9.41 5.01 -9.77
C VAL A 14 8.68 4.13 -8.75
N LEU A 15 9.03 2.84 -8.64
CA LEU A 15 8.41 1.93 -7.64
C LEU A 15 8.66 2.41 -6.20
N SER A 16 9.83 2.99 -5.92
CA SER A 16 10.15 3.53 -4.59
C SER A 16 9.34 4.81 -4.29
N LEU A 17 9.12 5.68 -5.28
CA LEU A 17 8.23 6.84 -5.15
C LEU A 17 6.77 6.42 -4.96
N VAL A 18 6.31 5.43 -5.72
CA VAL A 18 4.97 4.85 -5.54
C VAL A 18 4.77 4.38 -4.11
N SER A 19 5.75 3.68 -3.56
CA SER A 19 5.71 3.17 -2.20
C SER A 19 5.72 4.30 -1.16
N LEU A 20 6.60 5.30 -1.32
CA LEU A 20 6.65 6.50 -0.48
C LEU A 20 5.28 7.19 -0.39
N PHE A 21 4.67 7.50 -1.52
CA PHE A 21 3.38 8.18 -1.53
C PHE A 21 2.25 7.32 -0.95
N THR A 22 2.29 6.02 -1.18
CA THR A 22 1.28 5.11 -0.62
C THR A 22 1.44 4.96 0.89
N ASP A 23 2.66 4.81 1.38
CA ASP A 23 2.92 4.67 2.81
C ASP A 23 2.62 6.00 3.52
N MET A 24 2.96 7.14 2.92
CA MET A 24 2.51 8.44 3.42
C MET A 24 0.98 8.49 3.54
N ALA A 25 0.22 8.08 2.51
CA ALA A 25 -1.24 8.05 2.53
C ALA A 25 -1.82 7.12 3.60
N SER A 26 -1.24 5.94 3.75
CA SER A 26 -1.75 4.91 4.68
C SER A 26 -1.37 5.21 6.12
N GLU A 27 -0.15 5.67 6.37
CA GLU A 27 0.35 5.98 7.70
C GLU A 27 -0.18 7.32 8.25
N MET A 28 -0.71 8.21 7.40
CA MET A 28 -1.54 9.34 7.86
C MET A 28 -2.75 8.86 8.66
N LEU A 29 -3.36 7.75 8.27
CA LEU A 29 -4.59 7.24 8.86
C LEU A 29 -4.32 6.27 10.01
N TYR A 30 -3.22 5.53 9.95
CA TYR A 30 -2.97 4.42 10.87
C TYR A 30 -3.05 4.80 12.36
N PRO A 31 -2.32 5.83 12.86
CA PRO A 31 -2.39 6.22 14.26
C PRO A 31 -3.71 6.93 14.62
N ILE A 32 -4.41 7.50 13.66
CA ILE A 32 -5.64 8.27 13.87
C ILE A 32 -6.89 7.36 13.86
N MET A 33 -6.82 6.23 13.18
CA MET A 33 -7.96 5.33 13.01
C MET A 33 -8.59 4.87 14.34
N PRO A 34 -7.84 4.42 15.37
CA PRO A 34 -8.42 4.04 16.65
C PRO A 34 -9.13 5.21 17.34
N VAL A 35 -8.57 6.41 17.27
CA VAL A 35 -9.16 7.63 17.86
C VAL A 35 -10.46 8.00 17.15
N PHE A 36 -10.46 7.99 15.81
CA PHE A 36 -11.66 8.22 15.01
C PHE A 36 -12.74 7.19 15.30
N LEU A 37 -12.42 5.90 15.33
CA LEU A 37 -13.39 4.84 15.60
C LEU A 37 -13.99 4.96 17.00
N SER A 38 -13.18 5.28 18.01
CA SER A 38 -13.66 5.54 19.36
C SER A 38 -14.59 6.76 19.43
N SER A 39 -14.29 7.83 18.68
CA SER A 39 -15.11 9.05 18.66
C SER A 39 -16.50 8.84 18.06
N ILE A 40 -16.69 7.82 17.22
CA ILE A 40 -17.99 7.44 16.63
C ILE A 40 -18.65 6.25 17.34
N GLY A 41 -18.15 5.89 18.54
CA GLY A 41 -18.77 4.91 19.43
C GLY A 41 -18.34 3.44 19.28
N PHE A 42 -17.24 3.17 18.57
CA PHE A 42 -16.69 1.80 18.52
C PHE A 42 -16.05 1.43 19.88
N SER A 43 -16.38 0.25 20.36
CA SER A 43 -15.67 -0.32 21.51
C SER A 43 -14.25 -0.75 21.11
N VAL A 44 -13.35 -0.79 22.11
CA VAL A 44 -11.96 -1.27 21.89
C VAL A 44 -11.92 -2.68 21.29
N VAL A 45 -12.84 -3.55 21.73
CA VAL A 45 -12.97 -4.92 21.20
C VAL A 45 -13.34 -4.89 19.71
N LEU A 46 -14.32 -4.07 19.31
CA LEU A 46 -14.73 -3.95 17.92
C LEU A 46 -13.61 -3.39 17.03
N ILE A 47 -12.82 -2.42 17.53
CA ILE A 47 -11.64 -1.91 16.84
C ILE A 47 -10.61 -3.02 16.64
N GLY A 48 -10.32 -3.81 17.68
CA GLY A 48 -9.40 -4.93 17.59
C GLY A 48 -9.84 -6.01 16.60
N VAL A 49 -11.14 -6.36 16.59
CA VAL A 49 -11.71 -7.32 15.62
C VAL A 49 -11.59 -6.77 14.19
N LEU A 50 -11.91 -5.50 13.96
CA LEU A 50 -11.83 -4.86 12.66
C LEU A 50 -10.38 -4.86 12.12
N GLU A 51 -9.42 -4.40 12.92
CA GLU A 51 -8.02 -4.34 12.50
C GLU A 51 -7.42 -5.75 12.34
N GLY A 52 -7.72 -6.68 13.26
CA GLY A 52 -7.25 -8.07 13.14
C GLY A 52 -7.78 -8.77 11.90
N PHE A 53 -9.08 -8.58 11.58
CA PHE A 53 -9.66 -9.12 10.35
C PHE A 53 -9.02 -8.49 9.10
N ALA A 54 -8.82 -7.18 9.11
CA ALA A 54 -8.21 -6.46 8.01
C ALA A 54 -6.78 -6.93 7.73
N GLU A 55 -5.96 -7.15 8.78
CA GLU A 55 -4.60 -7.69 8.63
C GLU A 55 -4.61 -9.16 8.17
N MET A 56 -5.55 -9.98 8.63
CA MET A 56 -5.73 -11.35 8.13
C MET A 56 -6.01 -11.34 6.62
N VAL A 57 -6.91 -10.47 6.15
CA VAL A 57 -7.23 -10.31 4.72
C VAL A 57 -5.98 -9.89 3.94
N ALA A 58 -5.17 -8.96 4.46
CA ALA A 58 -3.92 -8.54 3.81
C ALA A 58 -2.93 -9.70 3.67
N GLY A 59 -2.76 -10.51 4.72
CA GLY A 59 -1.88 -11.68 4.73
C GLY A 59 -2.30 -12.74 3.71
N LEU A 60 -3.58 -13.15 3.74
CA LEU A 60 -4.13 -14.13 2.79
C LEU A 60 -4.07 -13.63 1.34
N SER A 61 -4.43 -12.37 1.12
CA SER A 61 -4.36 -11.74 -0.20
C SER A 61 -2.92 -11.70 -0.73
N LYS A 62 -1.93 -11.39 0.10
CA LYS A 62 -0.51 -11.36 -0.28
C LYS A 62 -0.04 -12.73 -0.76
N GLY A 63 -0.37 -13.81 -0.05
CA GLY A 63 -0.02 -15.17 -0.43
C GLY A 63 -0.66 -15.58 -1.76
N TYR A 64 -1.97 -15.43 -1.87
CA TYR A 64 -2.73 -15.83 -3.05
C TYR A 64 -2.33 -15.04 -4.31
N PHE A 65 -2.37 -13.72 -4.25
CA PHE A 65 -2.08 -12.87 -5.41
C PHE A 65 -0.58 -12.84 -5.76
N GLY A 66 0.29 -13.10 -4.78
CA GLY A 66 1.71 -13.33 -5.06
C GLY A 66 1.91 -14.53 -5.97
N GLN A 67 1.38 -15.69 -5.60
CA GLN A 67 1.43 -16.90 -6.44
C GLN A 67 0.77 -16.69 -7.80
N LEU A 68 -0.43 -16.06 -7.84
CA LEU A 68 -1.17 -15.81 -9.07
C LEU A 68 -0.37 -14.91 -10.04
N SER A 69 0.30 -13.89 -9.53
CA SER A 69 1.13 -13.00 -10.33
C SER A 69 2.37 -13.70 -10.89
N ASP A 70 2.94 -14.63 -10.13
CA ASP A 70 4.09 -15.43 -10.57
C ASP A 70 3.70 -16.44 -11.65
N VAL A 71 2.55 -17.09 -11.53
CA VAL A 71 2.02 -18.00 -12.57
C VAL A 71 1.72 -17.24 -13.86
N ARG A 72 1.06 -16.08 -13.76
CA ARG A 72 0.69 -15.25 -14.92
C ARG A 72 1.86 -14.51 -15.54
N GLN A 73 2.99 -14.35 -14.82
CA GLN A 73 4.16 -13.57 -15.24
C GLN A 73 3.81 -12.13 -15.67
N LYS A 74 2.69 -11.60 -15.14
CA LYS A 74 2.20 -10.24 -15.34
C LYS A 74 1.96 -9.64 -13.94
N ARG A 75 2.91 -8.87 -13.44
CA ARG A 75 2.89 -8.34 -12.07
C ARG A 75 2.32 -6.93 -12.01
N LEU A 76 2.58 -6.12 -13.04
CA LEU A 76 2.17 -4.71 -13.07
C LEU A 76 0.66 -4.50 -12.90
N PRO A 77 -0.26 -5.27 -13.52
CA PRO A 77 -1.70 -5.10 -13.29
C PRO A 77 -2.12 -5.33 -11.83
N PHE A 78 -1.50 -6.29 -11.14
CA PHE A 78 -1.76 -6.53 -9.71
C PHE A 78 -1.27 -5.37 -8.85
N VAL A 79 -0.10 -4.82 -9.18
CA VAL A 79 0.46 -3.65 -8.50
C VAL A 79 -0.45 -2.44 -8.69
N GLN A 80 -0.87 -2.15 -9.93
CA GLN A 80 -1.76 -1.03 -10.24
C GLN A 80 -3.11 -1.15 -9.53
N LEU A 81 -3.76 -2.32 -9.63
CA LEU A 81 -5.03 -2.57 -8.97
C LEU A 81 -4.90 -2.47 -7.44
N GLY A 82 -3.83 -3.01 -6.86
CA GLY A 82 -3.60 -2.94 -5.42
C GLY A 82 -3.42 -1.51 -4.92
N TYR A 83 -2.68 -0.67 -5.63
CA TYR A 83 -2.54 0.75 -5.28
C TYR A 83 -3.85 1.51 -5.48
N PHE A 84 -4.59 1.22 -6.55
CA PHE A 84 -5.90 1.82 -6.78
C PHE A 84 -6.90 1.50 -5.65
N LEU A 85 -7.03 0.23 -5.25
CA LEU A 85 -7.89 -0.18 -4.14
C LEU A 85 -7.50 0.52 -2.83
N SER A 86 -6.20 0.61 -2.53
CA SER A 86 -5.74 1.34 -1.36
C SER A 86 -5.99 2.85 -1.47
N ALA A 87 -5.91 3.45 -2.65
CA ALA A 87 -6.20 4.88 -2.82
C ALA A 87 -7.70 5.17 -2.64
N ILE A 88 -8.58 4.42 -3.31
CA ILE A 88 -10.02 4.66 -3.27
C ILE A 88 -10.63 4.40 -1.89
N SER A 89 -10.03 3.56 -1.06
CA SER A 89 -10.47 3.31 0.31
C SER A 89 -10.47 4.57 1.18
N LYS A 90 -9.59 5.56 0.91
CA LYS A 90 -9.48 6.80 1.66
C LYS A 90 -10.73 7.68 1.53
N PRO A 91 -11.17 8.07 0.32
CA PRO A 91 -12.43 8.81 0.18
C PRO A 91 -13.64 7.97 0.62
N MET A 92 -13.61 6.63 0.49
CA MET A 92 -14.68 5.79 1.02
C MET A 92 -14.84 5.97 2.54
N LEU A 93 -13.75 6.06 3.31
CA LEU A 93 -13.82 6.33 4.75
C LEU A 93 -14.40 7.71 5.08
N ALA A 94 -14.30 8.68 4.17
CA ALA A 94 -14.85 10.00 4.34
C ALA A 94 -16.38 10.08 4.09
N LEU A 95 -16.94 9.13 3.32
CA LEU A 95 -18.35 9.20 2.90
C LEU A 95 -19.31 8.84 4.04
N PHE A 96 -19.05 7.77 4.76
CA PHE A 96 -19.97 7.28 5.80
C PHE A 96 -19.19 6.77 7.02
N SER A 97 -19.77 7.03 8.21
CA SER A 97 -19.18 6.61 9.50
C SER A 97 -19.90 5.39 10.09
N THR A 98 -20.66 4.62 9.29
CA THR A 98 -21.33 3.41 9.78
C THR A 98 -20.35 2.26 9.94
N PRO A 99 -20.48 1.38 10.97
CA PRO A 99 -19.56 0.28 11.23
C PRO A 99 -19.34 -0.62 10.01
N VAL A 100 -20.41 -1.00 9.33
CA VAL A 100 -20.36 -1.87 8.14
C VAL A 100 -19.56 -1.23 7.00
N TRP A 101 -19.77 0.07 6.77
CA TRP A 101 -19.05 0.79 5.71
C TRP A 101 -17.57 0.94 6.00
N ILE A 102 -17.21 1.25 7.25
CA ILE A 102 -15.83 1.34 7.67
C ILE A 102 -15.13 -0.01 7.54
N PHE A 103 -15.80 -1.09 7.99
CA PHE A 103 -15.29 -2.46 7.84
C PHE A 103 -15.01 -2.78 6.37
N PHE A 104 -15.94 -2.47 5.47
CA PHE A 104 -15.80 -2.67 4.04
C PHE A 104 -14.63 -1.84 3.45
N SER A 105 -14.55 -0.56 3.78
CA SER A 105 -13.48 0.34 3.31
C SER A 105 -12.10 -0.13 3.78
N ARG A 106 -11.98 -0.55 5.05
CA ARG A 106 -10.73 -1.11 5.61
C ARG A 106 -10.34 -2.41 4.93
N THR A 107 -11.33 -3.29 4.68
CA THR A 107 -11.09 -4.55 3.97
C THR A 107 -10.56 -4.31 2.54
N ILE A 108 -11.12 -3.35 1.82
CA ILE A 108 -10.63 -2.95 0.50
C ILE A 108 -9.19 -2.44 0.56
N ASP A 109 -8.87 -1.56 1.52
CA ASP A 109 -7.50 -1.06 1.70
C ASP A 109 -6.50 -2.19 1.94
N ARG A 110 -6.82 -3.12 2.83
CA ARG A 110 -5.95 -4.24 3.19
C ARG A 110 -5.82 -5.28 2.08
N THR A 111 -6.91 -5.53 1.34
CA THR A 111 -6.87 -6.34 0.11
C THR A 111 -5.93 -5.70 -0.92
N GLY A 112 -6.02 -4.39 -1.11
CA GLY A 112 -5.11 -3.64 -1.98
C GLY A 112 -3.65 -3.78 -1.55
N LYS A 113 -3.36 -3.69 -0.25
CA LYS A 113 -2.02 -3.90 0.32
C LYS A 113 -1.50 -5.32 0.03
N GLY A 114 -2.33 -6.33 0.25
CA GLY A 114 -1.98 -7.72 -0.05
C GLY A 114 -1.71 -7.95 -1.53
N LEU A 115 -2.60 -7.43 -2.39
CA LEU A 115 -2.54 -7.59 -3.85
C LEU A 115 -1.22 -7.03 -4.45
N ARG A 116 -0.73 -5.89 -3.97
CA ARG A 116 0.45 -5.21 -4.53
C ARG A 116 1.78 -5.67 -3.96
N SER A 117 1.83 -6.15 -2.70
CA SER A 117 3.09 -6.33 -1.96
C SER A 117 4.05 -7.31 -2.64
N ALA A 118 3.64 -8.56 -2.85
CA ALA A 118 4.49 -9.58 -3.46
C ALA A 118 4.82 -9.29 -4.93
N PRO A 119 3.85 -8.88 -5.79
CA PRO A 119 4.16 -8.52 -7.17
C PRO A 119 5.11 -7.33 -7.30
N ARG A 120 5.00 -6.30 -6.43
CA ARG A 120 5.92 -5.16 -6.37
C ARG A 120 7.35 -5.60 -6.06
N ASP A 121 7.51 -6.43 -5.02
CA ASP A 121 8.82 -6.91 -4.60
C ASP A 121 9.48 -7.77 -5.70
N ALA A 122 8.68 -8.54 -6.43
CA ALA A 122 9.15 -9.29 -7.60
C ALA A 122 9.57 -8.37 -8.76
N LEU A 123 8.84 -7.27 -9.02
CA LEU A 123 9.25 -6.26 -10.02
C LEU A 123 10.57 -5.59 -9.64
N LEU A 124 10.74 -5.21 -8.36
CA LEU A 124 12.01 -4.65 -7.86
C LEU A 124 13.16 -5.65 -8.02
N SER A 125 12.94 -6.91 -7.65
CA SER A 125 13.93 -7.97 -7.80
C SER A 125 14.35 -8.18 -9.25
N ASN A 126 13.41 -8.10 -10.20
CA ASN A 126 13.68 -8.25 -11.63
C ASN A 126 14.37 -7.02 -12.26
N ALA A 127 14.25 -5.86 -11.62
CA ALA A 127 14.87 -4.61 -12.09
C ALA A 127 16.32 -4.44 -11.66
N THR A 128 16.89 -5.38 -10.90
CA THR A 128 18.25 -5.32 -10.36
C THR A 128 19.04 -6.61 -10.54
N THR A 129 20.38 -6.54 -10.40
CA THR A 129 21.27 -7.70 -10.39
C THR A 129 21.36 -8.30 -8.99
N LYS A 130 21.86 -9.56 -8.88
CA LYS A 130 21.99 -10.26 -7.60
C LYS A 130 22.88 -9.47 -6.60
N GLU A 131 23.95 -8.85 -7.08
CA GLU A 131 24.93 -8.09 -6.28
C GLU A 131 24.34 -6.80 -5.70
N ASN A 132 23.37 -6.20 -6.38
CA ASN A 132 22.76 -4.93 -6.00
C ASN A 132 21.40 -5.07 -5.29
N LYS A 133 20.87 -6.31 -5.13
CA LYS A 133 19.55 -6.52 -4.51
C LYS A 133 19.44 -5.84 -3.14
N ALA A 134 20.39 -6.07 -2.24
CA ALA A 134 20.35 -5.50 -0.90
C ALA A 134 20.31 -3.97 -0.93
N LYS A 135 21.11 -3.33 -1.80
CA LYS A 135 21.13 -1.86 -1.95
C LYS A 135 19.81 -1.31 -2.49
N VAL A 136 19.21 -2.00 -3.48
CA VAL A 136 17.94 -1.60 -4.09
C VAL A 136 16.78 -1.75 -3.10
N PHE A 137 16.69 -2.88 -2.40
CA PHE A 137 15.67 -3.08 -1.37
C PHE A 137 15.87 -2.14 -0.18
N GLY A 138 17.11 -1.86 0.22
CA GLY A 138 17.42 -0.87 1.23
C GLY A 138 16.98 0.54 0.84
N PHE A 139 17.26 0.97 -0.40
CA PHE A 139 16.77 2.25 -0.93
C PHE A 139 15.24 2.30 -0.96
N HIS A 140 14.60 1.25 -1.48
CA HIS A 140 13.14 1.16 -1.52
C HIS A 140 12.54 1.25 -0.11
N ARG A 141 13.10 0.50 0.86
CA ARG A 141 12.65 0.53 2.25
C ARG A 141 12.86 1.87 2.93
N SER A 142 13.93 2.59 2.58
CA SER A 142 14.15 3.96 3.08
C SER A 142 13.06 4.90 2.61
N MET A 143 12.60 4.77 1.35
CA MET A 143 11.49 5.57 0.81
C MET A 143 10.17 5.22 1.47
N ASP A 144 9.89 3.92 1.73
CA ASP A 144 8.73 3.45 2.50
C ASP A 144 8.73 4.12 3.89
N THR A 145 9.85 3.99 4.62
CA THR A 145 9.98 4.56 5.97
C THR A 145 9.85 6.08 5.96
N PHE A 146 10.40 6.75 4.95
CA PHE A 146 10.27 8.21 4.84
C PHE A 146 8.79 8.62 4.64
N GLY A 147 8.04 7.91 3.80
CA GLY A 147 6.60 8.08 3.67
C GLY A 147 5.85 7.81 4.99
N ALA A 148 6.23 6.74 5.69
CA ALA A 148 5.64 6.36 6.97
C ALA A 148 5.91 7.36 8.11
N VAL A 149 6.98 8.15 8.03
CA VAL A 149 7.26 9.26 8.98
C VAL A 149 6.46 10.50 8.59
N LEU A 150 6.46 10.86 7.31
CA LEU A 150 5.76 12.07 6.85
C LEU A 150 4.24 11.99 7.04
N GLY A 151 3.65 10.82 6.80
CA GLY A 151 2.21 10.62 6.93
C GLY A 151 1.65 11.05 8.30
N PRO A 152 2.08 10.42 9.41
CA PRO A 152 1.64 10.77 10.75
C PRO A 152 1.92 12.24 11.13
N LEU A 153 3.07 12.78 10.73
CA LEU A 153 3.41 14.19 11.01
C LEU A 153 2.41 15.15 10.35
N ILE A 154 2.05 14.91 9.09
CA ILE A 154 1.03 15.70 8.38
C ILE A 154 -0.33 15.55 9.06
N ALA A 155 -0.71 14.31 9.44
CA ALA A 155 -1.99 14.05 10.09
C ALA A 155 -2.10 14.74 11.46
N LEU A 156 -1.05 14.66 12.29
CA LEU A 156 -1.01 15.30 13.61
C LEU A 156 -1.03 16.82 13.47
N TRP A 157 -0.23 17.40 12.57
CA TRP A 157 -0.25 18.83 12.30
C TRP A 157 -1.64 19.30 11.84
N PHE A 158 -2.26 18.59 10.90
CA PHE A 158 -3.59 18.93 10.41
C PHE A 158 -4.64 18.92 11.54
N LEU A 159 -4.67 17.84 12.35
CA LEU A 159 -5.64 17.71 13.44
C LEU A 159 -5.36 18.65 14.61
N ALA A 160 -4.12 19.11 14.80
CA ALA A 160 -3.80 20.18 15.74
C ALA A 160 -4.40 21.52 15.31
N CYS A 161 -4.40 21.80 13.99
CA CYS A 161 -5.02 23.01 13.44
C CYS A 161 -6.55 22.90 13.31
N TYR A 162 -7.06 21.69 13.00
CA TYR A 162 -8.46 21.42 12.73
C TYR A 162 -8.95 20.20 13.52
N PRO A 163 -9.19 20.34 14.83
CA PRO A 163 -9.61 19.22 15.69
C PRO A 163 -10.91 18.57 15.21
N GLY A 164 -10.95 17.24 15.21
CA GLY A 164 -12.14 16.46 14.85
C GLY A 164 -12.45 16.35 13.35
N GLN A 165 -11.68 17.00 12.47
CA GLN A 165 -11.93 16.95 11.01
C GLN A 165 -11.34 15.69 10.35
N TYR A 166 -11.70 14.50 10.84
CA TYR A 166 -11.19 13.21 10.36
C TYR A 166 -11.56 12.95 8.89
N GLN A 167 -12.78 13.28 8.47
CA GLN A 167 -13.22 13.07 7.08
C GLN A 167 -12.39 13.88 6.09
N THR A 168 -12.08 15.13 6.42
CA THR A 168 -11.20 15.98 5.61
C THR A 168 -9.79 15.39 5.54
N LEU A 169 -9.27 14.84 6.65
CA LEU A 169 -7.98 14.17 6.68
C LEU A 169 -7.94 12.94 5.74
N PHE A 170 -9.04 12.16 5.70
CA PHE A 170 -9.15 11.02 4.78
C PHE A 170 -9.10 11.46 3.31
N LEU A 171 -9.74 12.59 2.97
CA LEU A 171 -9.65 13.16 1.63
C LEU A 171 -8.25 13.70 1.31
N ILE A 172 -7.56 14.31 2.29
CA ILE A 172 -6.16 14.74 2.13
C ILE A 172 -5.25 13.53 1.88
N ALA A 173 -5.44 12.44 2.61
CA ALA A 173 -4.68 11.21 2.42
C ALA A 173 -4.92 10.55 1.05
N PHE A 174 -6.04 10.84 0.40
CA PHE A 174 -6.29 10.39 -0.97
C PHE A 174 -5.33 11.01 -1.98
N ILE A 175 -4.86 12.26 -1.76
CA ILE A 175 -3.97 12.97 -2.69
C ILE A 175 -2.67 12.20 -2.93
N PRO A 176 -1.86 11.87 -1.91
CA PRO A 176 -0.67 11.05 -2.12
C PRO A 176 -1.02 9.63 -2.60
N GLY A 177 -2.14 9.04 -2.17
CA GLY A 177 -2.62 7.76 -2.70
C GLY A 177 -2.87 7.80 -4.21
N LEU A 178 -3.52 8.86 -4.71
CA LEU A 178 -3.73 9.07 -6.14
C LEU A 178 -2.42 9.30 -6.89
N ALA A 179 -1.50 10.09 -6.33
CA ALA A 179 -0.17 10.28 -6.89
C ALA A 179 0.56 8.93 -7.05
N ALA A 180 0.49 8.06 -6.04
CA ALA A 180 1.06 6.71 -6.13
C ALA A 180 0.48 5.92 -7.32
N VAL A 181 -0.86 5.93 -7.49
CA VAL A 181 -1.52 5.26 -8.63
C VAL A 181 -1.01 5.82 -9.96
N LEU A 182 -0.96 7.13 -10.11
CA LEU A 182 -0.48 7.79 -11.33
C LEU A 182 0.97 7.42 -11.64
N PHE A 183 1.84 7.36 -10.64
CA PHE A 183 3.24 6.94 -10.82
C PHE A 183 3.37 5.49 -11.30
N THR A 184 2.42 4.59 -10.98
CA THR A 184 2.48 3.20 -11.47
C THR A 184 2.41 3.09 -13.00
N PHE A 185 1.78 4.05 -13.69
CA PHE A 185 1.72 4.05 -15.15
C PHE A 185 3.07 4.33 -15.83
N PHE A 186 4.03 4.87 -15.09
CA PHE A 186 5.40 5.06 -15.59
C PHE A 186 6.29 3.82 -15.41
N VAL A 187 5.80 2.79 -14.75
CA VAL A 187 6.49 1.51 -14.60
C VAL A 187 6.29 0.69 -15.86
N LYS A 188 7.38 0.20 -16.43
CA LYS A 188 7.34 -0.74 -17.57
C LYS A 188 7.76 -2.12 -17.10
N GLU A 189 6.93 -3.12 -17.33
CA GLU A 189 7.23 -4.51 -17.10
C GLU A 189 7.61 -5.19 -18.41
N LYS A 190 8.68 -5.99 -18.38
CA LYS A 190 8.96 -6.92 -19.49
C LYS A 190 8.08 -8.14 -19.31
N ALA A 191 7.30 -8.48 -20.34
CA ALA A 191 6.45 -9.67 -20.31
C ALA A 191 7.30 -10.93 -20.10
N GLY A 192 6.96 -11.70 -19.08
CA GLY A 192 7.52 -13.03 -18.84
C GLY A 192 6.69 -14.11 -19.57
N ILE A 193 7.24 -15.31 -19.70
CA ILE A 193 6.52 -16.46 -20.23
C ILE A 193 5.69 -17.07 -19.09
N PRO A 194 4.35 -17.22 -19.25
CA PRO A 194 3.51 -17.83 -18.22
C PRO A 194 4.01 -19.23 -17.85
N GLN A 195 4.09 -19.53 -16.57
CA GLN A 195 4.49 -20.84 -16.08
C GLN A 195 3.24 -21.69 -15.83
N GLN A 196 3.24 -22.95 -16.29
CA GLN A 196 2.19 -23.95 -15.99
C GLN A 196 2.34 -24.50 -14.56
N LYS A 197 2.40 -23.61 -13.55
CA LYS A 197 2.48 -24.02 -12.16
C LYS A 197 1.09 -23.97 -11.54
N LYS A 198 0.64 -25.09 -10.94
CA LYS A 198 -0.64 -25.14 -10.19
C LYS A 198 -0.52 -24.22 -8.98
N ILE A 199 -1.56 -23.39 -8.76
CA ILE A 199 -1.68 -22.55 -7.58
C ILE A 199 -2.11 -23.45 -6.42
N HIS A 200 -1.26 -23.61 -5.40
CA HIS A 200 -1.61 -24.28 -4.16
C HIS A 200 -1.82 -23.24 -3.07
N PHE A 201 -3.05 -23.16 -2.54
CA PHE A 201 -3.44 -22.17 -1.54
C PHE A 201 -2.67 -22.30 -0.20
N PHE A 202 -2.17 -23.49 0.10
CA PHE A 202 -1.50 -23.84 1.37
C PHE A 202 -0.09 -24.43 1.20
N SER A 203 0.61 -24.22 0.12
CA SER A 203 2.02 -24.60 0.03
C SER A 203 2.89 -23.47 0.57
N PHE A 204 3.07 -23.48 1.87
CA PHE A 204 4.09 -22.70 2.56
C PHE A 204 5.39 -23.50 2.59
#